data_7c90212b11ac69554c2d9a692a76bfdf
#
_entry.id   7c90212b11ac69554c2d9a692a76bfdf
#
_cell.length_a   1.000
_cell.length_b   1.000
_cell.length_c   1.000
_cell.angle_alpha   90.00
_cell.angle_beta   90.00
_cell.angle_gamma   90.00
#
_symmetry.space_group_name_H-M   'P 1'
#
loop_
_entity.id
_entity.type
_entity.pdbx_description
1 polymer ?
#
loop_
_entity_poly.entity_id
_entity_poly.type
_entity_poly.pdbx_seq_one_letter_code
_entity_poly.pdbx_strand_id
1 'polypeptide(L)'
;MVRPVAWPRPIPEGHSWRALVGDGWPAHVRVLHPASRRIDGVEHPVRWREIAPEGVSIATAGWSEVSGIGLHEGVTGPGWDHEPDVGPSPLILPVLLRQMLPGVPEGRVWIGEWDGWGGRKRPAGSRPLTVPGRRYHVAATSPRKLLTGLNPDRLPDVVWDEAGTFIIVADIDLPSTVVGCQKGIAERLLRCPGLEAVRVDGAAPVVT
;
A
#
# COMPACT_ATOMS: atom_id res chain seq x y z
N MET A 1 13.07 28.46 -8.10
CA MET A 1 11.81 28.34 -7.32
C MET A 1 11.47 26.85 -7.21
N VAL A 2 11.46 26.27 -6.01
CA VAL A 2 11.13 24.85 -5.80
C VAL A 2 9.62 24.72 -5.94
N ARG A 3 9.16 23.86 -6.88
CA ARG A 3 7.71 23.58 -7.01
C ARG A 3 7.16 23.07 -5.69
N PRO A 4 5.96 23.50 -5.26
CA PRO A 4 5.32 22.95 -4.08
C PRO A 4 5.08 21.44 -4.29
N VAL A 5 5.26 20.66 -3.24
CA VAL A 5 4.88 19.24 -3.24
C VAL A 5 3.37 19.17 -3.32
N ALA A 6 2.87 18.38 -4.26
CA ALA A 6 1.45 18.13 -4.43
C ALA A 6 1.21 16.63 -4.62
N TRP A 7 0.01 16.18 -4.26
CA TRP A 7 -0.45 14.83 -4.62
C TRP A 7 -0.47 14.70 -6.16
N PRO A 8 -0.07 13.56 -6.72
CA PRO A 8 0.13 13.46 -8.17
C PRO A 8 -1.15 13.58 -9.00
N ARG A 9 -2.31 13.38 -8.38
CA ARG A 9 -3.64 13.46 -9.01
C ARG A 9 -4.65 14.10 -8.07
N PRO A 10 -5.72 14.75 -8.57
CA PRO A 10 -6.81 15.23 -7.73
C PRO A 10 -7.43 14.08 -6.93
N ILE A 11 -7.72 14.31 -5.65
CA ILE A 11 -8.38 13.35 -4.79
C ILE A 11 -9.88 13.68 -4.77
N PRO A 12 -10.76 12.80 -5.26
CA PRO A 12 -12.20 12.97 -5.15
C PRO A 12 -12.68 12.75 -3.70
N GLU A 13 -13.81 13.33 -3.37
CA GLU A 13 -14.46 13.03 -2.09
C GLU A 13 -15.03 11.60 -2.06
N GLY A 14 -15.16 11.04 -0.85
CA GLY A 14 -15.79 9.74 -0.60
C GLY A 14 -14.82 8.66 -0.16
N HIS A 15 -15.33 7.42 -0.10
CA HIS A 15 -14.62 6.22 0.40
C HIS A 15 -14.43 5.20 -0.72
N SER A 16 -13.82 5.62 -1.83
CA SER A 16 -13.50 4.74 -2.96
C SER A 16 -11.99 4.55 -3.09
N TRP A 17 -11.56 3.53 -3.85
CA TRP A 17 -10.14 3.28 -4.09
C TRP A 17 -9.43 4.50 -4.71
N ARG A 18 -10.11 5.22 -5.65
CA ARG A 18 -9.57 6.46 -6.23
C ARG A 18 -9.49 7.61 -5.21
N ALA A 19 -10.30 7.60 -4.16
CA ALA A 19 -10.19 8.60 -3.09
C ALA A 19 -8.91 8.44 -2.24
N LEU A 20 -8.28 7.27 -2.27
CA LEU A 20 -6.99 7.04 -1.61
C LEU A 20 -5.81 7.50 -2.48
N VAL A 21 -5.82 7.16 -3.76
CA VAL A 21 -4.65 7.38 -4.65
C VAL A 21 -4.78 8.59 -5.57
N GLY A 22 -5.94 9.19 -5.66
CA GLY A 22 -6.29 10.24 -6.63
C GLY A 22 -6.97 9.68 -7.88
N ASP A 23 -7.68 10.54 -8.60
CA ASP A 23 -8.47 10.19 -9.78
C ASP A 23 -7.64 10.20 -11.07
N GLY A 24 -8.15 9.56 -12.12
CA GLY A 24 -7.56 9.57 -13.47
C GLY A 24 -6.37 8.64 -13.65
N TRP A 25 -6.13 7.68 -12.77
CA TRP A 25 -5.18 6.61 -13.02
C TRP A 25 -5.74 5.59 -14.02
N PRO A 26 -4.93 5.16 -15.02
CA PRO A 26 -5.35 4.13 -15.99
C PRO A 26 -5.65 2.76 -15.37
N ALA A 27 -5.12 2.49 -14.17
CA ALA A 27 -5.38 1.27 -13.42
C ALA A 27 -5.26 1.50 -11.91
N HIS A 28 -6.05 0.74 -11.16
CA HIS A 28 -5.97 0.61 -9.71
C HIS A 28 -5.70 -0.84 -9.35
N VAL A 29 -4.72 -1.07 -8.50
CA VAL A 29 -4.32 -2.39 -8.02
C VAL A 29 -4.36 -2.39 -6.50
N ARG A 30 -5.04 -3.36 -5.91
CA ARG A 30 -5.00 -3.67 -4.49
C ARG A 30 -4.00 -4.80 -4.29
N VAL A 31 -3.04 -4.60 -3.42
CA VAL A 31 -2.06 -5.61 -3.02
C VAL A 31 -2.38 -6.01 -1.59
N LEU A 32 -2.82 -7.24 -1.42
CA LEU A 32 -3.26 -7.79 -0.14
C LEU A 32 -2.05 -8.09 0.73
N HIS A 33 -2.12 -7.70 2.00
CA HIS A 33 -1.11 -8.08 2.97
C HIS A 33 -1.39 -9.51 3.44
N PRO A 34 -0.38 -10.38 3.49
CA PRO A 34 -0.61 -11.75 3.92
C PRO A 34 -0.93 -11.79 5.42
N ALA A 35 -1.79 -12.70 5.80
CA ALA A 35 -1.81 -13.21 7.16
C ALA A 35 -0.54 -14.04 7.40
N SER A 36 -0.30 -14.51 8.62
CA SER A 36 0.82 -15.41 8.86
C SER A 36 0.41 -16.65 9.66
N ARG A 37 1.17 -17.73 9.46
CA ARG A 37 1.08 -18.97 10.24
C ARG A 37 2.45 -19.30 10.79
N ARG A 38 2.50 -19.69 12.04
CA ARG A 38 3.73 -20.15 12.70
C ARG A 38 3.88 -21.66 12.58
N ILE A 39 4.95 -22.10 11.91
CA ILE A 39 5.32 -23.52 11.77
C ILE A 39 6.72 -23.66 12.34
N ASP A 40 6.90 -24.55 13.30
CA ASP A 40 8.20 -24.80 13.99
C ASP A 40 8.87 -23.51 14.49
N GLY A 41 8.10 -22.55 14.98
CA GLY A 41 8.56 -21.28 15.50
C GLY A 41 8.89 -20.23 14.43
N VAL A 42 8.74 -20.54 13.15
CA VAL A 42 8.97 -19.64 12.01
C VAL A 42 7.62 -19.16 11.45
N GLU A 43 7.53 -17.86 11.18
CA GLU A 43 6.34 -17.26 10.55
C GLU A 43 6.40 -17.43 9.02
N HIS A 44 5.31 -17.95 8.47
CA HIS A 44 5.11 -18.14 7.04
C HIS A 44 3.92 -17.30 6.58
N PRO A 45 4.06 -16.53 5.47
CA PRO A 45 2.96 -15.75 4.93
C PRO A 45 1.85 -16.67 4.40
N VAL A 46 0.60 -16.34 4.69
CA VAL A 46 -0.61 -17.00 4.23
C VAL A 46 -1.40 -16.04 3.36
N ARG A 47 -1.64 -16.41 2.12
CA ARG A 47 -2.38 -15.58 1.17
C ARG A 47 -3.87 -15.62 1.44
N TRP A 48 -4.57 -14.55 1.13
CA TRP A 48 -6.02 -14.47 1.29
C TRP A 48 -6.75 -15.56 0.49
N ARG A 49 -6.25 -15.88 -0.72
CA ARG A 49 -6.83 -16.96 -1.56
C ARG A 49 -6.73 -18.35 -0.93
N GLU A 50 -5.84 -18.55 0.02
CA GLU A 50 -5.67 -19.83 0.73
C GLU A 50 -6.67 -19.97 1.88
N ILE A 51 -7.27 -18.85 2.31
CA ILE A 51 -8.21 -18.77 3.43
C ILE A 51 -9.64 -18.55 2.92
N ALA A 52 -9.80 -17.80 1.83
CA ALA A 52 -11.09 -17.35 1.32
C ALA A 52 -12.04 -18.55 1.09
N PRO A 53 -13.28 -18.48 1.60
CA PRO A 53 -14.30 -19.45 1.29
C PRO A 53 -14.59 -19.53 -0.20
N GLU A 54 -15.07 -20.68 -0.66
CA GLU A 54 -15.49 -20.85 -2.05
C GLU A 54 -16.52 -19.79 -2.45
N GLY A 55 -16.31 -19.16 -3.60
CA GLY A 55 -17.18 -18.09 -4.13
C GLY A 55 -16.86 -16.67 -3.62
N VAL A 56 -16.02 -16.50 -2.62
CA VAL A 56 -15.58 -15.19 -2.15
C VAL A 56 -14.49 -14.64 -3.06
N SER A 57 -14.74 -13.45 -3.64
CA SER A 57 -13.78 -12.76 -4.49
C SER A 57 -12.87 -11.86 -3.65
N ILE A 58 -11.59 -12.19 -3.54
CA ILE A 58 -10.60 -11.36 -2.85
C ILE A 58 -10.39 -9.97 -3.47
N ALA A 59 -10.89 -9.74 -4.68
CA ALA A 59 -10.83 -8.42 -5.31
C ALA A 59 -11.83 -7.42 -4.69
N THR A 60 -12.94 -7.92 -4.17
CA THR A 60 -14.05 -7.11 -3.63
C THR A 60 -14.34 -7.37 -2.16
N ALA A 61 -13.79 -8.45 -1.59
CA ALA A 61 -14.00 -8.81 -0.19
C ALA A 61 -13.06 -8.05 0.75
N GLY A 62 -13.54 -7.77 1.95
CA GLY A 62 -12.74 -7.36 3.10
C GLY A 62 -12.13 -8.56 3.84
N TRP A 63 -11.27 -8.28 4.83
CA TRP A 63 -10.66 -9.34 5.63
C TRP A 63 -11.70 -10.19 6.36
N SER A 64 -12.71 -9.55 6.95
CA SER A 64 -13.78 -10.25 7.67
C SER A 64 -14.59 -11.20 6.79
N GLU A 65 -14.78 -10.89 5.52
CA GLU A 65 -15.49 -11.78 4.58
C GLU A 65 -14.60 -12.97 4.16
N VAL A 66 -13.29 -12.76 4.12
CA VAL A 66 -12.31 -13.80 3.76
C VAL A 66 -12.04 -14.76 4.93
N SER A 67 -11.85 -14.22 6.13
CA SER A 67 -11.45 -14.98 7.31
C SER A 67 -12.61 -15.41 8.21
N GLY A 68 -13.78 -14.76 8.09
CA GLY A 68 -14.88 -14.86 9.03
C GLY A 68 -14.68 -14.13 10.36
N ILE A 69 -13.58 -13.37 10.48
CA ILE A 69 -13.15 -12.70 11.72
C ILE A 69 -12.79 -11.24 11.39
N GLY A 70 -13.18 -10.29 12.25
CA GLY A 70 -12.86 -8.88 12.08
C GLY A 70 -11.37 -8.62 12.26
N LEU A 71 -10.88 -7.51 11.66
CA LEU A 71 -9.53 -7.00 11.92
C LEU A 71 -9.41 -6.53 13.38
N HIS A 72 -8.22 -6.67 13.96
CA HIS A 72 -7.88 -6.25 15.33
C HIS A 72 -8.59 -7.04 16.45
N GLU A 73 -9.18 -8.16 16.14
CA GLU A 73 -9.77 -9.03 17.15
C GLU A 73 -8.73 -9.87 17.91
N GLY A 74 -7.49 -9.95 17.37
CA GLY A 74 -6.38 -10.66 18.02
C GLY A 74 -6.61 -12.17 18.18
N VAL A 75 -7.45 -12.73 17.35
CA VAL A 75 -7.79 -14.16 17.37
C VAL A 75 -7.13 -14.89 16.22
N THR A 76 -6.93 -16.19 16.37
CA THR A 76 -6.45 -17.07 15.31
C THR A 76 -7.61 -17.65 14.52
N GLY A 77 -7.37 -17.99 13.26
CA GLY A 77 -8.37 -18.62 12.40
C GLY A 77 -7.92 -19.93 11.78
N PRO A 78 -8.82 -20.63 11.10
CA PRO A 78 -8.44 -21.84 10.38
C PRO A 78 -7.35 -21.54 9.34
N GLY A 79 -6.13 -22.02 9.62
CA GLY A 79 -5.04 -21.91 8.66
C GLY A 79 -4.14 -20.68 8.81
N TRP A 80 -4.34 -19.81 9.80
CA TRP A 80 -3.49 -18.67 10.11
C TRP A 80 -3.47 -18.40 11.62
N ASP A 81 -2.37 -17.76 12.10
CA ASP A 81 -2.15 -17.44 13.52
C ASP A 81 -2.17 -15.94 13.78
N HIS A 82 -1.82 -15.13 12.78
CA HIS A 82 -1.82 -13.67 12.88
C HIS A 82 -2.52 -13.07 11.67
N GLU A 83 -3.38 -12.10 11.93
CA GLU A 83 -4.07 -11.31 10.90
C GLU A 83 -3.08 -10.48 10.06
N PRO A 84 -3.48 -10.03 8.87
CA PRO A 84 -2.63 -9.17 8.04
C PRO A 84 -2.27 -7.86 8.74
N ASP A 85 -1.03 -7.38 8.54
CA ASP A 85 -0.64 -6.04 8.95
C ASP A 85 -1.54 -4.99 8.30
N VAL A 86 -1.87 -3.92 9.03
CA VAL A 86 -2.45 -2.70 8.47
C VAL A 86 -1.38 -1.64 8.24
N GLY A 87 -1.62 -0.72 7.33
CA GLY A 87 -0.62 0.30 6.97
C GLY A 87 0.54 -0.27 6.11
N PRO A 88 1.74 0.34 6.17
CA PRO A 88 2.87 -0.10 5.34
C PRO A 88 3.47 -1.42 5.83
N SER A 89 3.24 -2.50 5.08
CA SER A 89 3.75 -3.84 5.41
C SER A 89 5.21 -4.03 4.99
N PRO A 90 6.08 -4.52 5.90
CA PRO A 90 7.48 -4.83 5.60
C PRO A 90 7.64 -6.01 4.63
N LEU A 91 6.64 -6.84 4.47
CA LEU A 91 6.62 -7.93 3.49
C LEU A 91 6.27 -7.44 2.08
N ILE A 92 5.44 -6.43 1.97
CA ILE A 92 4.84 -5.99 0.70
C ILE A 92 5.58 -4.79 0.09
N LEU A 93 5.80 -3.71 0.85
CA LEU A 93 6.33 -2.46 0.29
C LEU A 93 7.70 -2.62 -0.38
N PRO A 94 8.68 -3.37 0.17
CA PRO A 94 9.96 -3.59 -0.52
C PRO A 94 9.83 -4.32 -1.85
N VAL A 95 8.87 -5.26 -1.96
CA VAL A 95 8.60 -5.99 -3.21
C VAL A 95 7.98 -5.05 -4.22
N LEU A 96 6.97 -4.26 -3.84
CA LEU A 96 6.35 -3.24 -4.69
C LEU A 96 7.40 -2.27 -5.25
N LEU A 97 8.23 -1.70 -4.41
CA LEU A 97 9.25 -0.74 -4.82
C LEU A 97 10.24 -1.34 -5.83
N ARG A 98 10.66 -2.60 -5.63
CA ARG A 98 11.50 -3.32 -6.59
C ARG A 98 10.83 -3.53 -7.96
N GLN A 99 9.52 -3.68 -7.99
CA GLN A 99 8.76 -3.81 -9.25
C GLN A 99 8.55 -2.48 -9.97
N MET A 100 8.48 -1.38 -9.23
CA MET A 100 8.08 -0.09 -9.77
C MET A 100 9.26 0.84 -10.09
N LEU A 101 10.24 0.92 -9.21
CA LEU A 101 11.34 1.89 -9.32
C LEU A 101 12.33 1.66 -10.47
N PRO A 102 12.60 0.44 -10.96
CA PRO A 102 13.49 0.25 -12.12
C PRO A 102 13.00 0.94 -13.39
N GLY A 103 11.69 1.21 -13.50
CA GLY A 103 11.11 1.95 -14.63
C GLY A 103 11.05 3.47 -14.41
N VAL A 104 11.49 3.97 -13.27
CA VAL A 104 11.57 5.41 -12.99
C VAL A 104 12.93 5.92 -13.47
N PRO A 105 12.98 6.81 -14.49
CA PRO A 105 14.23 7.43 -14.91
C PRO A 105 14.93 8.08 -13.71
N GLU A 106 16.23 8.40 -13.82
CA GLU A 106 16.96 9.14 -12.79
C GLU A 106 16.17 10.41 -12.40
N GLY A 107 15.28 10.26 -11.45
CA GLY A 107 14.27 11.23 -11.07
C GLY A 107 14.08 11.25 -9.57
N ARG A 108 13.14 12.05 -9.17
CA ARG A 108 12.76 12.23 -7.78
C ARG A 108 11.58 11.34 -7.44
N VAL A 109 11.68 10.68 -6.30
CA VAL A 109 10.59 9.95 -5.66
C VAL A 109 10.22 10.70 -4.39
N TRP A 110 8.94 10.86 -4.17
CA TRP A 110 8.38 11.41 -2.95
C TRP A 110 7.95 10.30 -2.02
N ILE A 111 8.31 10.44 -0.75
CA ILE A 111 7.87 9.55 0.32
C ILE A 111 7.14 10.38 1.37
N GLY A 112 6.06 9.85 1.92
CA GLY A 112 5.30 10.52 2.96
C GLY A 112 5.03 9.58 4.12
N GLU A 113 5.19 10.12 5.34
CA GLU A 113 4.79 9.48 6.58
C GLU A 113 3.56 10.18 7.14
N TRP A 114 2.58 9.41 7.59
CA TRP A 114 1.38 9.96 8.20
C TRP A 114 1.69 10.71 9.50
N ASP A 115 1.11 11.92 9.68
CA ASP A 115 1.37 12.79 10.85
C ASP A 115 0.81 12.21 12.16
N GLY A 116 -0.11 11.23 12.08
CA GLY A 116 -0.70 10.60 13.25
C GLY A 116 0.14 9.50 13.92
N TRP A 117 1.28 9.10 13.33
CA TRP A 117 2.22 8.21 14.01
C TRP A 117 2.85 8.90 15.21
N GLY A 118 2.30 8.68 16.42
CA GLY A 118 2.81 9.28 17.66
C GLY A 118 4.28 8.95 17.93
N GLY A 119 5.05 9.96 18.40
CA GLY A 119 6.44 9.76 18.83
C GLY A 119 7.49 9.61 17.72
N ARG A 120 7.12 9.50 16.44
CA ARG A 120 8.08 9.43 15.34
C ARG A 120 8.68 10.81 15.04
N LYS A 121 10.03 10.90 14.98
CA LYS A 121 10.68 12.11 14.47
C LYS A 121 10.34 12.28 12.99
N ARG A 122 9.95 13.48 12.61
CA ARG A 122 9.70 13.82 11.21
C ARG A 122 10.95 13.59 10.35
N PRO A 123 10.80 13.08 9.10
CA PRO A 123 11.94 12.95 8.20
C PRO A 123 12.64 14.30 8.00
N ALA A 124 13.97 14.32 8.02
CA ALA A 124 14.74 15.55 7.82
C ALA A 124 14.39 16.19 6.47
N GLY A 125 14.12 17.50 6.47
CA GLY A 125 13.74 18.24 5.27
C GLY A 125 12.32 17.96 4.76
N SER A 126 11.51 17.21 5.51
CA SER A 126 10.11 16.95 5.15
C SER A 126 9.26 18.23 5.25
N ARG A 127 8.19 18.24 4.45
CA ARG A 127 7.18 19.31 4.43
C ARG A 127 5.80 18.70 4.66
N PRO A 128 4.90 19.43 5.34
CA PRO A 128 3.53 18.96 5.50
C PRO A 128 2.80 18.96 4.16
N LEU A 129 2.03 17.91 3.91
CA LEU A 129 1.10 17.79 2.80
C LEU A 129 -0.23 17.32 3.35
N THR A 130 -1.27 18.15 3.20
CA THR A 130 -2.63 17.81 3.62
C THR A 130 -3.44 17.36 2.40
N VAL A 131 -4.09 16.23 2.55
CA VAL A 131 -5.08 15.69 1.60
C VAL A 131 -6.38 15.43 2.36
N PRO A 132 -7.51 15.23 1.71
CA PRO A 132 -8.76 14.91 2.41
C PRO A 132 -8.59 13.76 3.39
N GLY A 133 -8.94 13.99 4.66
CA GLY A 133 -8.88 13.00 5.74
C GLY A 133 -7.49 12.60 6.24
N ARG A 134 -6.39 13.06 5.63
CA ARG A 134 -5.02 12.68 6.01
C ARG A 134 -4.04 13.85 5.89
N ARG A 135 -3.00 13.79 6.74
CA ARG A 135 -1.86 14.71 6.67
C ARG A 135 -0.57 13.91 6.73
N TYR A 136 0.35 14.24 5.83
CA TYR A 136 1.64 13.55 5.71
C TYR A 136 2.80 14.52 5.88
N HIS A 137 3.94 14.02 6.34
CA HIS A 137 5.24 14.67 6.23
C HIS A 137 5.98 14.09 5.04
N VAL A 138 6.15 14.89 3.99
CA VAL A 138 6.66 14.43 2.70
C VAL A 138 8.08 14.90 2.47
N ALA A 139 8.95 13.99 2.04
CA ALA A 139 10.34 14.26 1.67
C ALA A 139 10.65 13.69 0.29
N ALA A 140 11.62 14.32 -0.39
CA ALA A 140 12.12 13.81 -1.66
C ALA A 140 13.31 12.87 -1.43
N THR A 141 13.39 11.81 -2.23
CA THR A 141 14.51 10.89 -2.27
C THR A 141 14.79 10.45 -3.71
N SER A 142 15.86 9.71 -3.95
CA SER A 142 16.06 9.04 -5.24
C SER A 142 15.59 7.58 -5.15
N PRO A 143 15.22 6.94 -6.29
CA PRO A 143 14.85 5.53 -6.33
C PRO A 143 15.90 4.63 -5.65
N ARG A 144 17.17 4.86 -5.96
CA ARG A 144 18.29 4.09 -5.39
C ARG A 144 18.36 4.22 -3.86
N LYS A 145 18.30 5.45 -3.35
CA LYS A 145 18.33 5.69 -1.88
C LYS A 145 17.13 5.07 -1.19
N LEU A 146 15.95 5.13 -1.81
CA LEU A 146 14.78 4.49 -1.24
C LEU A 146 14.95 2.98 -1.16
N LEU A 147 15.39 2.31 -2.23
CA LEU A 147 15.58 0.85 -2.23
C LEU A 147 16.65 0.36 -1.26
N THR A 148 17.72 1.12 -1.06
CA THR A 148 18.84 0.72 -0.18
C THR A 148 18.68 1.17 1.27
N GLY A 149 17.80 2.13 1.53
CA GLY A 149 17.61 2.75 2.84
C GLY A 149 16.28 2.43 3.51
N LEU A 150 15.53 1.44 3.01
CA LEU A 150 14.28 1.01 3.66
C LEU A 150 14.59 0.48 5.07
N ASN A 151 13.93 1.07 6.04
CA ASN A 151 13.90 0.59 7.41
C ASN A 151 12.56 -0.11 7.65
N PRO A 152 12.53 -1.43 7.94
CA PRO A 152 11.29 -2.16 8.20
C PRO A 152 10.43 -1.56 9.31
N ASP A 153 11.06 -0.99 10.34
CA ASP A 153 10.38 -0.36 11.47
C ASP A 153 9.81 1.03 11.14
N ARG A 154 10.14 1.55 9.95
CA ARG A 154 9.77 2.89 9.53
C ARG A 154 9.60 2.97 8.02
N LEU A 155 8.60 2.30 7.54
CA LEU A 155 8.21 2.36 6.12
C LEU A 155 7.37 3.61 5.87
N PRO A 156 7.47 4.21 4.66
CA PRO A 156 6.58 5.30 4.27
C PRO A 156 5.15 4.79 4.01
N ASP A 157 4.16 5.59 4.40
CA ASP A 157 2.75 5.30 4.14
C ASP A 157 2.37 5.59 2.68
N VAL A 158 3.06 6.55 2.06
CA VAL A 158 2.81 6.91 0.65
C VAL A 158 4.11 7.08 -0.11
N VAL A 159 4.12 6.65 -1.37
CA VAL A 159 5.28 6.78 -2.29
C VAL A 159 4.77 7.09 -3.69
N TRP A 160 5.32 8.11 -4.37
CA TRP A 160 5.03 8.38 -5.77
C TRP A 160 6.24 8.97 -6.50
N ASP A 161 6.30 8.81 -7.81
CA ASP A 161 7.33 9.42 -8.64
C ASP A 161 6.95 10.82 -9.11
N GLU A 162 7.94 11.66 -9.36
CA GLU A 162 7.74 13.05 -9.82
C GLU A 162 7.06 13.12 -11.21
N ALA A 163 7.21 12.07 -12.03
CA ALA A 163 6.60 11.98 -13.35
C ALA A 163 5.11 11.60 -13.29
N GLY A 164 4.59 11.18 -12.12
CA GLY A 164 3.20 10.78 -11.95
C GLY A 164 2.84 9.51 -12.71
N THR A 165 3.76 8.55 -12.77
CA THR A 165 3.51 7.25 -13.39
C THR A 165 2.86 6.25 -12.43
N PHE A 166 3.07 6.45 -11.13
CA PHE A 166 2.42 5.67 -10.08
C PHE A 166 2.28 6.45 -8.76
N ILE A 167 1.43 5.94 -7.89
CA ILE A 167 1.36 6.22 -6.47
C ILE A 167 1.09 4.93 -5.71
N ILE A 168 1.75 4.74 -4.58
CA ILE A 168 1.51 3.68 -3.60
C ILE A 168 0.92 4.36 -2.36
N VAL A 169 -0.17 3.82 -1.84
CA VAL A 169 -0.79 4.24 -0.57
C VAL A 169 -1.01 3.02 0.30
N ALA A 170 -0.34 2.97 1.44
CA ALA A 170 -0.56 2.00 2.50
C ALA A 170 -1.31 2.71 3.64
N ASP A 171 -2.64 2.70 3.57
CA ASP A 171 -3.47 3.35 4.57
C ASP A 171 -3.45 2.56 5.88
N ILE A 172 -3.35 3.28 7.00
CA ILE A 172 -3.20 2.70 8.34
C ILE A 172 -4.38 1.85 8.80
N ASP A 173 -5.53 1.99 8.15
CA ASP A 173 -6.76 1.26 8.47
C ASP A 173 -7.00 0.07 7.53
N LEU A 174 -6.08 -0.16 6.56
CA LEU A 174 -6.26 -1.19 5.53
C LEU A 174 -5.23 -2.31 5.64
N PRO A 175 -5.66 -3.59 5.57
CA PRO A 175 -4.79 -4.76 5.43
C PRO A 175 -4.37 -4.97 3.97
N SER A 176 -4.16 -3.87 3.26
CA SER A 176 -3.75 -3.88 1.85
C SER A 176 -3.12 -2.54 1.46
N THR A 177 -2.23 -2.60 0.48
CA THR A 177 -1.65 -1.43 -0.17
C THR A 177 -2.34 -1.17 -1.50
N VAL A 178 -2.71 0.08 -1.76
CA VAL A 178 -3.37 0.48 -3.00
C VAL A 178 -2.38 1.19 -3.91
N VAL A 179 -2.43 0.85 -5.19
CA VAL A 179 -1.55 1.43 -6.22
C VAL A 179 -2.39 2.03 -7.34
N GLY A 180 -2.28 3.35 -7.54
CA GLY A 180 -2.72 4.01 -8.76
C GLY A 180 -1.57 4.07 -9.76
N CYS A 181 -1.75 3.59 -11.00
CA CYS A 181 -0.62 3.50 -11.91
C CYS A 181 -1.00 3.37 -13.39
N GLN A 182 0.02 3.42 -14.25
CA GLN A 182 -0.08 3.09 -15.67
C GLN A 182 -0.39 1.59 -15.87
N LYS A 183 -1.10 1.23 -16.95
CA LYS A 183 -1.54 -0.15 -17.26
C LYS A 183 -0.39 -1.16 -17.23
N GLY A 184 0.77 -0.83 -17.83
CA GLY A 184 1.91 -1.73 -17.87
C GLY A 184 2.52 -2.01 -16.47
N ILE A 185 2.42 -1.06 -15.54
CA ILE A 185 2.79 -1.27 -14.13
C ILE A 185 1.80 -2.24 -13.48
N ALA A 186 0.50 -1.99 -13.64
CA ALA A 186 -0.53 -2.87 -13.10
C ALA A 186 -0.34 -4.33 -13.53
N GLU A 187 -0.06 -4.55 -14.82
CA GLU A 187 0.17 -5.91 -15.35
C GLU A 187 1.40 -6.59 -14.76
N ARG A 188 2.47 -5.84 -14.48
CA ARG A 188 3.64 -6.41 -13.77
C ARG A 188 3.30 -6.80 -12.34
N LEU A 189 2.57 -5.94 -11.62
CA LEU A 189 2.16 -6.22 -10.24
C LEU A 189 1.26 -7.46 -10.15
N LEU A 190 0.27 -7.58 -11.05
CA LEU A 190 -0.66 -8.70 -11.10
C LEU A 190 0.03 -10.04 -11.41
N ARG A 191 1.19 -10.01 -12.10
CA ARG A 191 1.98 -11.20 -12.42
C ARG A 191 3.15 -11.45 -11.47
N CYS A 192 3.36 -10.57 -10.47
CA CYS A 192 4.47 -10.72 -9.53
C CYS A 192 4.22 -11.88 -8.55
N PRO A 193 5.02 -12.96 -8.55
CA PRO A 193 4.79 -14.10 -7.66
C PRO A 193 4.91 -13.76 -6.18
N GLY A 194 5.68 -12.71 -5.86
CA GLY A 194 5.88 -12.23 -4.48
C GLY A 194 4.75 -11.37 -3.95
N LEU A 195 3.69 -11.12 -4.74
CA LEU A 195 2.55 -10.30 -4.35
C LEU A 195 1.25 -11.08 -4.56
N GLU A 196 0.29 -10.86 -3.68
CA GLU A 196 -1.10 -11.19 -3.94
C GLU A 196 -1.82 -9.90 -4.34
N ALA A 197 -1.88 -9.67 -5.63
CA ALA A 197 -2.38 -8.44 -6.23
C ALA A 197 -3.65 -8.70 -7.05
N VAL A 198 -4.61 -7.80 -6.94
CA VAL A 198 -5.87 -7.85 -7.69
C VAL A 198 -6.16 -6.48 -8.32
N ARG A 199 -6.79 -6.48 -9.49
CA ARG A 199 -7.30 -5.26 -10.09
C ARG A 199 -8.59 -4.86 -9.38
N VAL A 200 -8.74 -3.59 -9.09
CA VAL A 200 -9.98 -3.04 -8.52
C VAL A 200 -10.53 -1.93 -9.39
N ASP A 201 -11.85 -1.75 -9.35
CA ASP A 201 -12.47 -0.56 -9.93
C ASP A 201 -12.20 0.62 -9.00
N GLY A 202 -11.55 1.66 -9.50
CA GLY A 202 -11.26 2.86 -8.71
C GLY A 202 -12.50 3.53 -8.11
N ALA A 203 -13.67 3.38 -8.72
CA ALA A 203 -14.91 3.92 -8.23
C ALA A 203 -15.59 3.04 -7.15
N ALA A 204 -15.19 1.78 -7.04
CA ALA A 204 -15.72 0.88 -6.02
C ALA A 204 -15.34 1.35 -4.61
N PRO A 205 -16.20 1.06 -3.61
CA PRO A 205 -15.91 1.39 -2.22
C PRO A 205 -14.67 0.65 -1.72
N VAL A 206 -13.95 1.29 -0.80
CA VAL A 206 -12.87 0.65 -0.05
C VAL A 206 -13.47 -0.40 0.89
N VAL A 207 -12.84 -1.57 0.94
CA VAL A 207 -13.19 -2.67 1.86
C VAL A 207 -12.00 -2.96 2.78
N THR A 208 -12.30 -3.16 4.06
CA THR A 208 -11.32 -3.42 5.13
C THR A 208 -11.22 -4.90 5.48
#